data_3e82cea54e68f2624018063370ee2d35
#
_entry.id   3e82cea54e68f2624018063370ee2d35
#
_cell.length_a   1.000
_cell.length_b   1.000
_cell.length_c   1.000
_cell.angle_alpha   90.00
_cell.angle_beta   90.00
_cell.angle_gamma   90.00
#
_symmetry.space_group_name_H-M   'P 1'
#
loop_
_entity.id
_entity.type
_entity.pdbx_description
1 polymer ?
#
loop_
_entity_poly.entity_id
_entity_poly.type
_entity_poly.pdbx_seq_one_letter_code
_entity_poly.pdbx_strand_id
1 'polypeptide(L)'
;MKFLFFIRKFLISFEFVCILIGIMIYMLFSEELDINLSKMQINPDAVKFVVTIPMIIFGWIWKSGQSFFQRGSPRAKILVNWPGYFHLKQNFIVGMVYSIFSLVICFLSILNREISALNVISFICGLSVISVVALNFYFADSTIKDILEEVNEV
;
A
#
# COMPACT_ATOMS: atom_id res chain seq x y z
N MET A 1 -18.56 -16.85 -8.98
CA MET A 1 -18.81 -16.15 -7.70
C MET A 1 -17.54 -15.57 -7.04
N LYS A 2 -16.42 -16.31 -6.89
CA LYS A 2 -15.20 -15.82 -6.21
C LYS A 2 -14.55 -14.61 -6.86
N PHE A 3 -14.56 -14.52 -8.20
CA PHE A 3 -13.94 -13.42 -8.96
C PHE A 3 -14.69 -12.08 -8.79
N LEU A 4 -16.02 -12.11 -8.86
CA LEU A 4 -16.87 -10.93 -8.64
C LEU A 4 -16.73 -10.37 -7.22
N PHE A 5 -16.57 -11.25 -6.23
CA PHE A 5 -16.35 -10.86 -4.85
C PHE A 5 -14.97 -10.19 -4.67
N PHE A 6 -13.95 -10.68 -5.39
CA PHE A 6 -12.61 -10.09 -5.39
C PHE A 6 -12.63 -8.67 -6.00
N ILE A 7 -13.29 -8.50 -7.16
CA ILE A 7 -13.43 -7.18 -7.82
C ILE A 7 -14.16 -6.20 -6.90
N ARG A 8 -15.27 -6.63 -6.29
CA ARG A 8 -16.02 -5.79 -5.36
C ARG A 8 -15.15 -5.32 -4.18
N LYS A 9 -14.33 -6.21 -3.63
CA LYS A 9 -13.44 -5.90 -2.52
C LYS A 9 -12.31 -4.96 -2.94
N PHE A 10 -11.81 -5.10 -4.16
CA PHE A 10 -10.83 -4.21 -4.76
C PHE A 10 -11.39 -2.80 -4.94
N LEU A 11 -12.59 -2.64 -5.47
CA LEU A 11 -13.22 -1.34 -5.72
C LEU A 11 -13.72 -0.62 -4.45
N ILE A 12 -14.02 -1.35 -3.36
CA ILE A 12 -14.49 -0.77 -2.09
C ILE A 12 -13.35 -0.70 -1.07
N SER A 13 -12.11 -0.71 -1.53
CA SER A 13 -10.95 -0.60 -0.64
C SER A 13 -10.60 0.86 -0.35
N PHE A 14 -10.00 1.11 0.80
CA PHE A 14 -9.50 2.43 1.19
C PHE A 14 -8.42 2.91 0.21
N GLU A 15 -7.65 1.99 -0.33
CA GLU A 15 -6.61 2.24 -1.32
C GLU A 15 -7.20 2.84 -2.60
N PHE A 16 -8.35 2.33 -3.05
CA PHE A 16 -9.03 2.87 -4.22
C PHE A 16 -9.56 4.29 -3.98
N VAL A 17 -10.06 4.56 -2.78
CA VAL A 17 -10.48 5.92 -2.39
C VAL A 17 -9.32 6.91 -2.44
N CYS A 18 -8.12 6.52 -1.98
CA CYS A 18 -6.92 7.36 -2.09
C CYS A 18 -6.58 7.70 -3.55
N ILE A 19 -6.72 6.73 -4.46
CA ILE A 19 -6.50 6.95 -5.89
C ILE A 19 -7.52 7.95 -6.46
N LEU A 20 -8.81 7.79 -6.13
CA LEU A 20 -9.85 8.72 -6.57
C LEU A 20 -9.61 10.15 -6.07
N ILE A 21 -9.20 10.30 -4.81
CA ILE A 21 -8.83 11.60 -4.25
C ILE A 21 -7.64 12.20 -5.01
N GLY A 22 -6.62 11.41 -5.30
CA GLY A 22 -5.46 11.85 -6.09
C GLY A 22 -5.86 12.36 -7.49
N ILE A 23 -6.73 11.63 -8.19
CA ILE A 23 -7.26 12.04 -9.50
C ILE A 23 -8.06 13.34 -9.36
N MET A 24 -8.89 13.48 -8.34
CA MET A 24 -9.68 14.68 -8.10
C MET A 24 -8.80 15.90 -7.83
N ILE A 25 -7.76 15.74 -7.01
CA ILE A 25 -6.77 16.81 -6.74
C ILE A 25 -6.07 17.24 -8.03
N TYR A 26 -5.65 16.26 -8.86
CA TYR A 26 -5.03 16.55 -10.15
C TYR A 26 -5.96 17.36 -11.06
N MET A 27 -7.23 16.94 -11.18
CA MET A 27 -8.20 17.63 -12.04
C MET A 27 -8.50 19.09 -11.59
N LEU A 28 -8.45 19.34 -10.27
CA LEU A 28 -8.80 20.65 -9.72
C LEU A 28 -7.60 21.62 -9.65
N PHE A 29 -6.39 21.12 -9.44
CA PHE A 29 -5.23 21.95 -9.06
C PHE A 29 -4.01 21.79 -9.97
N SER A 30 -4.09 21.03 -11.08
CA SER A 30 -2.92 20.76 -11.93
C SER A 30 -2.24 22.03 -12.46
N GLU A 31 -3.00 23.01 -12.94
CA GLU A 31 -2.45 24.24 -13.49
C GLU A 31 -1.74 25.08 -12.43
N GLU A 32 -2.34 25.27 -11.26
CA GLU A 32 -1.74 26.03 -10.17
C GLU A 32 -0.48 25.37 -9.64
N LEU A 33 -0.50 24.03 -9.54
CA LEU A 33 0.65 23.25 -9.10
C LEU A 33 1.80 23.33 -10.11
N ASP A 34 1.55 23.21 -11.40
CA ASP A 34 2.60 23.30 -12.41
C ASP A 34 3.28 24.67 -12.41
N ILE A 35 2.53 25.76 -12.24
CA ILE A 35 3.07 27.12 -12.11
C ILE A 35 3.98 27.25 -10.87
N ASN A 36 3.57 26.67 -9.76
CA ASN A 36 4.35 26.74 -8.51
C ASN A 36 5.57 25.82 -8.55
N LEU A 37 5.44 24.61 -9.07
CA LEU A 37 6.52 23.63 -9.18
C LEU A 37 7.62 24.08 -10.16
N SER A 38 7.27 24.79 -11.24
CA SER A 38 8.25 25.32 -12.18
C SER A 38 9.22 26.33 -11.55
N LYS A 39 8.85 26.94 -10.42
CA LYS A 39 9.68 27.87 -9.65
C LYS A 39 10.57 27.17 -8.61
N MET A 40 10.33 25.88 -8.33
CA MET A 40 11.08 25.12 -7.32
C MET A 40 12.34 24.50 -7.92
N GLN A 41 13.47 24.78 -7.31
CA GLN A 41 14.71 24.04 -7.57
C GLN A 41 14.77 22.86 -6.60
N ILE A 42 14.57 21.64 -7.12
CA ILE A 42 14.68 20.45 -6.28
C ILE A 42 16.13 19.96 -6.29
N ASN A 43 16.67 19.75 -5.09
CA ASN A 43 17.99 19.15 -4.92
C ASN A 43 17.96 17.68 -5.37
N PRO A 44 18.79 17.27 -6.36
CA PRO A 44 18.82 15.89 -6.85
C PRO A 44 19.11 14.85 -5.77
N ASP A 45 19.86 15.22 -4.72
CA ASP A 45 20.16 14.30 -3.62
C ASP A 45 18.93 14.08 -2.72
N ALA A 46 18.11 15.10 -2.51
CA ALA A 46 16.84 14.93 -1.79
C ALA A 46 15.91 13.93 -2.48
N VAL A 47 15.87 13.93 -3.80
CA VAL A 47 15.05 12.98 -4.58
C VAL A 47 15.45 11.54 -4.31
N LYS A 48 16.75 11.25 -4.19
CA LYS A 48 17.25 9.89 -3.89
C LYS A 48 16.72 9.36 -2.55
N PHE A 49 16.65 10.22 -1.52
CA PHE A 49 16.10 9.84 -0.22
C PHE A 49 14.59 9.58 -0.29
N VAL A 50 13.87 10.42 -1.02
CA VAL A 50 12.41 10.30 -1.17
C VAL A 50 12.03 8.98 -1.84
N VAL A 51 12.82 8.50 -2.82
CA VAL A 51 12.62 7.20 -3.50
C VAL A 51 12.75 6.02 -2.54
N THR A 52 13.60 6.11 -1.53
CA THR A 52 13.83 4.98 -0.61
C THR A 52 12.66 4.72 0.32
N ILE A 53 11.82 5.74 0.60
CA ILE A 53 10.68 5.62 1.53
C ILE A 53 9.67 4.57 1.08
N PRO A 54 9.11 4.61 -0.15
CA PRO A 54 8.19 3.59 -0.64
C PRO A 54 8.80 2.18 -0.64
N MET A 55 10.10 2.07 -0.96
CA MET A 55 10.81 0.79 -0.95
C MET A 55 10.93 0.19 0.45
N ILE A 56 11.24 1.01 1.46
CA ILE A 56 11.34 0.56 2.85
C ILE A 56 9.97 0.07 3.34
N ILE A 57 8.91 0.84 3.09
CA ILE A 57 7.55 0.47 3.49
C ILE A 57 7.11 -0.82 2.78
N PHE A 58 7.36 -0.92 1.48
CA PHE A 58 7.05 -2.12 0.72
C PHE A 58 7.83 -3.35 1.22
N GLY A 59 9.12 -3.20 1.51
CA GLY A 59 9.95 -4.27 2.08
C GLY A 59 9.41 -4.77 3.42
N TRP A 60 8.91 -3.85 4.26
CA TRP A 60 8.27 -4.20 5.52
C TRP A 60 6.94 -4.95 5.29
N ILE A 61 6.07 -4.49 4.37
CA ILE A 61 4.83 -5.18 3.99
C ILE A 61 5.13 -6.60 3.49
N TRP A 62 6.14 -6.74 2.61
CA TRP A 62 6.55 -8.02 2.07
C TRP A 62 7.00 -8.99 3.16
N LYS A 63 7.87 -8.53 4.06
CA LYS A 63 8.36 -9.35 5.19
C LYS A 63 7.22 -9.76 6.13
N SER A 64 6.35 -8.82 6.50
CA SER A 64 5.18 -9.10 7.33
C SER A 64 4.27 -10.12 6.67
N GLY A 65 4.02 -9.96 5.37
CA GLY A 65 3.20 -10.88 4.61
C GLY A 65 3.75 -12.30 4.53
N GLN A 66 5.04 -12.45 4.34
CA GLN A 66 5.66 -13.78 4.35
C GLN A 66 5.42 -14.52 5.66
N SER A 67 5.45 -13.83 6.80
CA SER A 67 5.25 -14.43 8.11
C SER A 67 3.88 -15.07 8.29
N PHE A 68 2.85 -14.57 7.60
CA PHE A 68 1.47 -15.11 7.66
C PHE A 68 1.26 -16.34 6.79
N PHE A 69 2.03 -16.47 5.69
CA PHE A 69 1.78 -17.51 4.68
C PHE A 69 2.85 -18.58 4.63
N GLN A 70 3.90 -18.46 5.43
CA GLN A 70 4.98 -19.45 5.47
C GLN A 70 4.42 -20.78 6.01
N ARG A 71 4.23 -21.74 5.08
CA ARG A 71 3.74 -23.09 5.40
C ARG A 71 4.67 -23.74 6.43
N GLY A 72 4.11 -24.15 7.57
CA GLY A 72 4.86 -24.84 8.63
C GLY A 72 5.13 -24.00 9.88
N SER A 73 4.87 -22.69 9.87
CA SER A 73 4.91 -21.90 11.10
C SER A 73 3.77 -22.32 12.03
N PRO A 74 3.96 -22.36 13.35
CA PRO A 74 2.90 -22.63 14.32
C PRO A 74 1.71 -21.67 14.11
N ARG A 75 1.98 -20.40 13.78
CA ARG A 75 1.00 -19.38 13.46
C ARG A 75 0.12 -19.74 12.26
N ALA A 76 0.71 -20.26 11.19
CA ALA A 76 -0.05 -20.61 9.99
C ALA A 76 -1.00 -21.80 10.24
N LYS A 77 -0.63 -22.75 11.10
CA LYS A 77 -1.50 -23.89 11.46
C LYS A 77 -2.75 -23.45 12.23
N ILE A 78 -2.61 -22.51 13.15
CA ILE A 78 -3.73 -21.96 13.94
C ILE A 78 -4.63 -21.11 13.03
N LEU A 79 -4.03 -20.25 12.21
CA LEU A 79 -4.76 -19.37 11.30
C LEU A 79 -5.60 -20.09 10.25
N VAL A 80 -5.13 -21.23 9.73
CA VAL A 80 -5.88 -22.02 8.72
C VAL A 80 -7.23 -22.51 9.26
N ASN A 81 -7.30 -22.80 10.56
CA ASN A 81 -8.53 -23.25 11.21
C ASN A 81 -9.46 -22.09 11.63
N TRP A 82 -8.99 -20.84 11.53
CA TRP A 82 -9.78 -19.67 11.89
C TRP A 82 -10.83 -19.33 10.81
N PRO A 83 -12.11 -19.10 11.18
CA PRO A 83 -13.18 -18.82 10.20
C PRO A 83 -12.92 -17.62 9.30
N GLY A 84 -12.17 -16.62 9.81
CA GLY A 84 -11.80 -15.39 9.09
C GLY A 84 -10.59 -15.52 8.16
N TYR A 85 -9.87 -16.65 8.18
CA TYR A 85 -8.62 -16.83 7.42
C TYR A 85 -8.75 -16.53 5.92
N PHE A 86 -9.85 -16.95 5.29
CA PHE A 86 -10.08 -16.71 3.87
C PHE A 86 -10.19 -15.22 3.55
N HIS A 87 -10.88 -14.46 4.38
CA HIS A 87 -11.03 -13.01 4.22
C HIS A 87 -9.71 -12.29 4.46
N LEU A 88 -8.95 -12.70 5.48
CA LEU A 88 -7.62 -12.17 5.76
C LEU A 88 -6.68 -12.39 4.58
N LYS A 89 -6.64 -13.61 4.04
CA LYS A 89 -5.83 -13.95 2.87
C LYS A 89 -6.20 -13.12 1.63
N GLN A 90 -7.48 -12.90 1.39
CA GLN A 90 -7.92 -12.06 0.26
C GLN A 90 -7.50 -10.60 0.45
N ASN A 91 -7.68 -10.03 1.65
CA ASN A 91 -7.25 -8.66 1.94
C ASN A 91 -5.75 -8.51 1.73
N PHE A 92 -4.99 -9.51 2.18
CA PHE A 92 -3.55 -9.54 1.96
C PHE A 92 -3.20 -9.49 0.47
N ILE A 93 -3.78 -10.38 -0.34
CA ILE A 93 -3.49 -10.42 -1.79
C ILE A 93 -3.86 -9.09 -2.45
N VAL A 94 -5.01 -8.51 -2.12
CA VAL A 94 -5.43 -7.20 -2.64
C VAL A 94 -4.45 -6.11 -2.23
N GLY A 95 -4.08 -6.04 -0.95
CA GLY A 95 -3.10 -5.07 -0.45
C GLY A 95 -1.74 -5.20 -1.14
N MET A 96 -1.25 -6.44 -1.36
CA MET A 96 0.01 -6.67 -2.09
C MET A 96 -0.06 -6.19 -3.53
N VAL A 97 -1.17 -6.43 -4.23
CA VAL A 97 -1.38 -5.94 -5.60
C VAL A 97 -1.33 -4.42 -5.63
N TYR A 98 -2.05 -3.74 -4.73
CA TYR A 98 -2.00 -2.28 -4.61
C TYR A 98 -0.60 -1.76 -4.30
N SER A 99 0.13 -2.41 -3.39
CA SER A 99 1.49 -2.01 -3.03
C SER A 99 2.46 -2.10 -4.20
N ILE A 100 2.36 -3.16 -5.01
CA ILE A 100 3.20 -3.33 -6.20
C ILE A 100 2.89 -2.24 -7.22
N PHE A 101 1.60 -2.00 -7.54
CA PHE A 101 1.21 -0.95 -8.48
C PHE A 101 1.64 0.43 -7.99
N SER A 102 1.45 0.73 -6.71
CA SER A 102 1.83 2.02 -6.14
C SER A 102 3.34 2.22 -6.13
N LEU A 103 4.11 1.16 -5.86
CA LEU A 103 5.57 1.22 -5.95
C LEU A 103 6.03 1.55 -7.38
N VAL A 104 5.43 0.91 -8.39
CA VAL A 104 5.72 1.19 -9.80
C VAL A 104 5.37 2.63 -10.15
N ILE A 105 4.21 3.14 -9.71
CA ILE A 105 3.79 4.52 -9.94
C ILE A 105 4.76 5.50 -9.29
N CYS A 106 5.16 5.29 -8.02
CA CYS A 106 6.15 6.10 -7.34
C CYS A 106 7.48 6.13 -8.10
N PHE A 107 7.92 4.98 -8.61
CA PHE A 107 9.17 4.87 -9.35
C PHE A 107 9.10 5.60 -10.70
N LEU A 108 8.02 5.42 -11.46
CA LEU A 108 7.82 6.10 -12.74
C LEU A 108 7.71 7.62 -12.58
N SER A 109 7.06 8.09 -11.51
CA SER A 109 6.93 9.52 -11.21
C SER A 109 8.28 10.20 -10.97
N ILE A 110 9.27 9.46 -10.48
CA ILE A 110 10.60 9.98 -10.19
C ILE A 110 11.55 9.84 -11.38
N LEU A 111 11.39 8.77 -12.18
CA LEU A 111 12.18 8.59 -13.41
C LEU A 111 11.91 9.70 -14.43
N ASN A 112 10.72 10.26 -14.44
CA ASN A 112 10.37 11.41 -15.24
C ASN A 112 11.08 12.64 -14.66
N ARG A 113 12.14 13.10 -15.32
CA ARG A 113 12.97 14.23 -14.87
C ARG A 113 12.24 15.57 -14.81
N GLU A 114 11.07 15.67 -15.41
CA GLU A 114 10.23 16.86 -15.39
C GLU A 114 9.41 16.89 -14.11
N ILE A 115 9.55 17.99 -13.36
CA ILE A 115 8.75 18.24 -12.16
C ILE A 115 7.41 18.77 -12.63
N SER A 116 6.45 17.88 -12.85
CA SER A 116 5.07 18.23 -13.21
C SER A 116 4.12 17.89 -12.05
N ALA A 117 2.98 18.57 -12.02
CA ALA A 117 1.92 18.31 -11.06
C ALA A 117 1.50 16.83 -11.10
N LEU A 118 1.46 16.21 -12.29
CA LEU A 118 1.16 14.80 -12.47
C LEU A 118 2.13 13.90 -11.70
N ASN A 119 3.43 14.15 -11.82
CA ASN A 119 4.46 13.33 -11.18
C ASN A 119 4.41 13.47 -9.66
N VAL A 120 4.24 14.70 -9.15
CA VAL A 120 4.17 14.96 -7.70
C VAL A 120 2.92 14.33 -7.09
N ILE A 121 1.75 14.53 -7.69
CA ILE A 121 0.48 13.98 -7.20
C ILE A 121 0.51 12.45 -7.30
N SER A 122 1.00 11.87 -8.39
CA SER A 122 1.11 10.43 -8.56
C SER A 122 2.03 9.81 -7.50
N PHE A 123 3.15 10.47 -7.18
CA PHE A 123 4.05 10.03 -6.13
C PHE A 123 3.39 10.06 -4.75
N ILE A 124 2.75 11.19 -4.38
CA ILE A 124 2.06 11.33 -3.09
C ILE A 124 0.91 10.33 -2.98
N CYS A 125 0.14 10.14 -4.05
CA CYS A 125 -0.95 9.17 -4.09
C CYS A 125 -0.42 7.73 -3.91
N GLY A 126 0.62 7.35 -4.63
CA GLY A 126 1.25 6.03 -4.50
C GLY A 126 1.80 5.80 -3.09
N LEU A 127 2.47 6.80 -2.49
CA LEU A 127 2.97 6.72 -1.13
C LEU A 127 1.84 6.58 -0.10
N SER A 128 0.73 7.30 -0.30
CA SER A 128 -0.46 7.20 0.56
C SER A 128 -1.06 5.81 0.52
N VAL A 129 -1.21 5.22 -0.67
CA VAL A 129 -1.74 3.86 -0.85
C VAL A 129 -0.84 2.82 -0.16
N ILE A 130 0.48 2.88 -0.36
CA ILE A 130 1.43 1.96 0.31
C ILE A 130 1.33 2.11 1.83
N SER A 131 1.20 3.33 2.35
CA SER A 131 1.07 3.60 3.79
C SER A 131 -0.23 3.03 4.37
N VAL A 132 -1.35 3.17 3.66
CA VAL A 132 -2.64 2.57 4.06
C VAL A 132 -2.54 1.04 4.09
N VAL A 133 -1.93 0.43 3.08
CA VAL A 133 -1.69 -1.01 3.08
C VAL A 133 -0.82 -1.43 4.28
N ALA A 134 0.26 -0.69 4.56
CA ALA A 134 1.12 -0.98 5.70
C ALA A 134 0.35 -0.94 7.03
N LEU A 135 -0.49 0.08 7.24
CA LEU A 135 -1.37 0.17 8.41
C LEU A 135 -2.33 -1.01 8.52
N ASN A 136 -2.97 -1.41 7.42
CA ASN A 136 -3.86 -2.57 7.37
C ASN A 136 -3.13 -3.85 7.78
N PHE A 137 -1.87 -4.02 7.34
CA PHE A 137 -1.04 -5.15 7.74
C PHE A 137 -0.64 -5.11 9.21
N TYR A 138 -0.31 -3.93 9.71
CA TYR A 138 0.02 -3.74 11.12
C TYR A 138 -1.14 -4.13 12.03
N PHE A 139 -2.35 -3.66 11.73
CA PHE A 139 -3.54 -4.02 12.50
C PHE A 139 -3.87 -5.51 12.39
N ALA A 140 -3.70 -6.11 11.21
CA ALA A 140 -3.90 -7.54 11.04
C ALA A 140 -2.89 -8.36 11.87
N ASP A 141 -1.61 -7.96 11.94
CA ASP A 141 -0.59 -8.62 12.74
C ASP A 141 -0.91 -8.51 14.25
N SER A 142 -1.35 -7.34 14.70
CA SER A 142 -1.78 -7.14 16.08
C SER A 142 -2.93 -8.07 16.46
N THR A 143 -3.99 -8.08 15.65
CA THR A 143 -5.17 -8.94 15.89
C THR A 143 -4.80 -10.44 15.93
N ILE A 144 -3.87 -10.86 15.07
CA ILE A 144 -3.41 -12.24 15.05
C ILE A 144 -2.62 -12.60 16.32
N LYS A 145 -1.81 -11.68 16.84
CA LYS A 145 -1.09 -11.88 18.11
C LYS A 145 -2.06 -12.04 19.26
N ASP A 146 -3.07 -11.20 19.34
CA ASP A 146 -4.09 -11.29 20.39
C ASP A 146 -4.81 -12.64 20.37
N ILE A 147 -5.21 -13.14 19.17
CA ILE A 147 -5.83 -14.46 19.01
C ILE A 147 -4.90 -15.60 19.43
N LEU A 148 -3.59 -15.48 19.13
CA LEU A 148 -2.61 -16.51 19.49
C LEU A 148 -2.34 -16.53 20.99
N GLU A 149 -2.39 -15.42 21.68
CA GLU A 149 -2.27 -15.32 23.14
C GLU A 149 -3.46 -16.00 23.81
N GLU A 150 -4.69 -15.70 23.38
CA GLU A 150 -5.90 -16.36 23.90
C GLU A 150 -5.88 -17.89 23.74
N VAL A 151 -5.37 -18.40 22.62
CA VAL A 151 -5.29 -19.86 22.35
C VAL A 151 -4.22 -20.54 23.20
N ASN A 152 -3.17 -19.82 23.61
CA ASN A 152 -2.09 -20.39 24.43
C ASN A 152 -2.40 -20.38 25.94
N GLU A 153 -3.41 -19.62 26.38
CA GLU A 153 -3.86 -19.54 27.78
C GLU A 153 -4.90 -20.64 28.13
N VAL A 154 -5.39 -21.37 27.15
CA VAL A 154 -6.36 -22.49 27.30
C VAL A 154 -5.64 -23.83 27.17
#